data_e7044dea79e3ae228558d52f6e195812
#
_entry.id   e7044dea79e3ae228558d52f6e195812
#
_cell.length_a   1.000
_cell.length_b   1.000
_cell.length_c   1.000
_cell.angle_alpha   90.00
_cell.angle_beta   90.00
_cell.angle_gamma   90.00
#
_symmetry.space_group_name_H-M   'P 1'
#
loop_
_entity.id
_entity.type
_entity.pdbx_description
1 polymer ?
#
loop_
_entity_poly.entity_id
_entity_poly.type
_entity_poly.pdbx_seq_one_letter_code
_entity_poly.pdbx_strand_id
1 'polypeptide(L)'
;MTTYRLAVVGGGNMGAALVGGLLQSGWAAGDIAVVEVLGARVAELRQMFPGVTVTDDIPSCESALIAVKPYDVAAACATAAGAGATRLLSIAAGIGIAALQSAAGTEVAVVRAMPNTPALVGQGAAAICGGPTADEADLEWAESILGSVGIVVRVPESQLDAVTGLAGSGPAYLFLVAEALTEAGVLAGLSRANSEALVTQLFVGSSALLQQRGDPANLRAMVTSPGGTTAAGLRALEEHGVRSAFMEAVMAATARGAELGRPT
;
A
#
# COMPACT_ATOMS: atom_id res chain seq x y z
N MET A 1 -2.91 -33.13 7.49
CA MET A 1 -2.08 -31.95 7.18
C MET A 1 -2.83 -30.74 7.71
N THR A 2 -2.13 -29.77 8.31
CA THR A 2 -2.77 -28.53 8.77
C THR A 2 -3.09 -27.66 7.56
N THR A 3 -4.34 -27.24 7.42
CA THR A 3 -4.75 -26.27 6.39
C THR A 3 -4.79 -24.89 7.02
N TYR A 4 -4.04 -23.93 6.47
CA TYR A 4 -4.02 -22.57 6.94
C TYR A 4 -5.18 -21.76 6.34
N ARG A 5 -5.74 -20.88 7.14
CA ARG A 5 -6.78 -19.95 6.65
C ARG A 5 -6.21 -18.96 5.62
N LEU A 6 -4.94 -18.54 5.81
CA LEU A 6 -4.23 -17.62 4.91
C LEU A 6 -2.77 -18.02 4.74
N ALA A 7 -2.32 -18.21 3.50
CA ALA A 7 -0.91 -18.23 3.15
C ALA A 7 -0.48 -16.85 2.61
N VAL A 8 0.50 -16.21 3.24
CA VAL A 8 1.11 -14.97 2.76
C VAL A 8 2.36 -15.33 1.98
N VAL A 9 2.27 -15.28 0.65
CA VAL A 9 3.36 -15.64 -0.26
C VAL A 9 4.22 -14.42 -0.54
N GLY A 10 5.35 -14.34 0.15
CA GLY A 10 6.26 -13.21 0.19
C GLY A 10 6.26 -12.51 1.56
N GLY A 11 7.30 -12.75 2.35
CA GLY A 11 7.52 -12.18 3.67
C GLY A 11 8.23 -10.82 3.68
N GLY A 12 8.22 -10.08 2.56
CA GLY A 12 8.80 -8.74 2.45
C GLY A 12 8.10 -7.72 3.35
N ASN A 13 8.45 -6.44 3.21
CA ASN A 13 7.91 -5.39 4.08
C ASN A 13 6.38 -5.32 4.07
N MET A 14 5.75 -5.40 2.88
CA MET A 14 4.29 -5.31 2.78
C MET A 14 3.60 -6.58 3.31
N GLY A 15 4.11 -7.78 2.96
CA GLY A 15 3.60 -9.03 3.51
C GLY A 15 3.67 -9.06 5.04
N ALA A 16 4.81 -8.67 5.61
CA ALA A 16 4.98 -8.58 7.06
C ALA A 16 4.06 -7.53 7.72
N ALA A 17 3.85 -6.36 7.09
CA ALA A 17 2.91 -5.36 7.59
C ALA A 17 1.48 -5.91 7.69
N LEU A 18 1.04 -6.62 6.64
CA LEU A 18 -0.30 -7.23 6.61
C LEU A 18 -0.44 -8.34 7.66
N VAL A 19 0.58 -9.20 7.82
CA VAL A 19 0.59 -10.20 8.90
C VAL A 19 0.47 -9.51 10.27
N GLY A 20 1.26 -8.47 10.52
CA GLY A 20 1.19 -7.72 11.77
C GLY A 20 -0.18 -7.09 12.01
N GLY A 21 -0.78 -6.48 10.99
CA GLY A 21 -2.12 -5.92 11.05
C GLY A 21 -3.20 -6.96 11.33
N LEU A 22 -3.14 -8.11 10.69
CA LEU A 22 -4.07 -9.22 10.92
C LEU A 22 -4.00 -9.75 12.35
N LEU A 23 -2.79 -9.94 12.88
CA LEU A 23 -2.60 -10.37 14.28
C LEU A 23 -3.16 -9.34 15.27
N GLN A 24 -2.93 -8.04 15.03
CA GLN A 24 -3.51 -6.95 15.84
C GLN A 24 -5.03 -6.87 15.73
N SER A 25 -5.60 -7.27 14.59
CA SER A 25 -7.04 -7.35 14.36
C SER A 25 -7.68 -8.63 14.91
N GLY A 26 -6.92 -9.48 15.62
CA GLY A 26 -7.43 -10.65 16.32
C GLY A 26 -7.36 -11.96 15.52
N TRP A 27 -6.65 -12.04 14.40
CA TRP A 27 -6.39 -13.33 13.74
C TRP A 27 -5.47 -14.19 14.61
N ALA A 28 -5.75 -15.47 14.69
CA ALA A 28 -4.87 -16.40 15.37
C ALA A 28 -3.58 -16.63 14.56
N ALA A 29 -2.44 -16.60 15.23
CA ALA A 29 -1.15 -16.81 14.56
C ALA A 29 -1.07 -18.18 13.86
N GLY A 30 -1.73 -19.20 14.42
CA GLY A 30 -1.81 -20.55 13.83
C GLY A 30 -2.65 -20.63 12.53
N ASP A 31 -3.46 -19.62 12.23
CA ASP A 31 -4.26 -19.53 11.00
C ASP A 31 -3.45 -19.00 9.81
N ILE A 32 -2.25 -18.45 10.08
CA ILE A 32 -1.42 -17.77 9.08
C ILE A 32 -0.13 -18.54 8.84
N ALA A 33 0.19 -18.77 7.58
CA ALA A 33 1.51 -19.18 7.14
C ALA A 33 2.16 -18.10 6.29
N VAL A 34 3.45 -17.83 6.49
CA VAL A 34 4.24 -16.92 5.65
C VAL A 34 5.23 -17.73 4.84
N VAL A 35 5.24 -17.54 3.54
CA VAL A 35 6.18 -18.19 2.63
C VAL A 35 7.32 -17.22 2.30
N GLU A 36 8.53 -17.58 2.69
CA GLU A 36 9.73 -16.77 2.46
C GLU A 36 10.94 -17.67 2.26
N VAL A 37 11.73 -17.39 1.23
CA VAL A 37 12.89 -18.21 0.84
C VAL A 37 14.25 -17.65 1.30
N LEU A 38 14.29 -16.36 1.65
CA LEU A 38 15.52 -15.71 2.10
C LEU A 38 15.77 -16.00 3.59
N GLY A 39 16.78 -16.83 3.88
CA GLY A 39 17.06 -17.33 5.24
C GLY A 39 17.18 -16.22 6.30
N ALA A 40 17.81 -15.08 5.99
CA ALA A 40 17.87 -13.94 6.92
C ALA A 40 16.47 -13.40 7.23
N ARG A 41 15.61 -13.27 6.21
CA ARG A 41 14.24 -12.78 6.37
C ARG A 41 13.35 -13.77 7.12
N VAL A 42 13.53 -15.05 6.89
CA VAL A 42 12.85 -16.13 7.66
C VAL A 42 13.15 -16.00 9.16
N ALA A 43 14.41 -15.76 9.54
CA ALA A 43 14.79 -15.59 10.95
C ALA A 43 14.13 -14.34 11.57
N GLU A 44 14.11 -13.22 10.85
CA GLU A 44 13.43 -11.99 11.28
C GLU A 44 11.93 -12.19 11.46
N LEU A 45 11.25 -12.82 10.50
CA LEU A 45 9.81 -13.08 10.56
C LEU A 45 9.42 -13.98 11.73
N ARG A 46 10.21 -15.03 12.02
CA ARG A 46 10.00 -15.92 13.18
C ARG A 46 10.15 -15.17 14.50
N GLN A 47 11.08 -14.22 14.56
CA GLN A 47 11.26 -13.37 15.75
C GLN A 47 10.14 -12.33 15.87
N MET A 48 9.70 -11.76 14.75
CA MET A 48 8.68 -10.71 14.71
C MET A 48 7.28 -11.23 15.00
N PHE A 49 6.97 -12.45 14.55
CA PHE A 49 5.64 -13.06 14.66
C PHE A 49 5.70 -14.46 15.33
N PRO A 50 5.91 -14.52 16.64
CA PRO A 50 5.89 -15.79 17.35
C PRO A 50 4.55 -16.51 17.17
N GLY A 51 4.59 -17.79 16.79
CA GLY A 51 3.41 -18.62 16.55
C GLY A 51 2.88 -18.61 15.11
N VAL A 52 3.33 -17.68 14.24
CA VAL A 52 3.09 -17.76 12.80
C VAL A 52 4.04 -18.78 12.18
N THR A 53 3.52 -19.65 11.33
CA THR A 53 4.36 -20.60 10.59
C THR A 53 5.12 -19.88 9.49
N VAL A 54 6.45 -20.01 9.43
CA VAL A 54 7.29 -19.50 8.35
C VAL A 54 7.95 -20.67 7.63
N THR A 55 7.64 -20.85 6.35
CA THR A 55 8.05 -21.96 5.49
C THR A 55 8.63 -21.45 4.17
N ASP A 56 9.29 -22.29 3.42
CA ASP A 56 9.83 -22.02 2.08
C ASP A 56 8.89 -22.46 0.94
N ASP A 57 7.93 -23.35 1.23
CA ASP A 57 6.91 -23.80 0.30
C ASP A 57 5.51 -23.34 0.71
N ILE A 58 4.60 -23.19 -0.27
CA ILE A 58 3.21 -22.82 -0.02
C ILE A 58 2.48 -24.04 0.58
N PRO A 59 2.06 -23.98 1.86
CA PRO A 59 1.34 -25.07 2.50
C PRO A 59 -0.13 -25.12 2.03
N SER A 60 -0.83 -26.22 2.38
CA SER A 60 -2.29 -26.28 2.18
C SER A 60 -2.98 -25.07 2.83
N CYS A 61 -3.78 -24.32 2.08
CA CYS A 61 -4.43 -23.11 2.54
C CYS A 61 -5.79 -22.90 1.89
N GLU A 62 -6.69 -22.20 2.59
CA GLU A 62 -8.02 -21.81 2.08
C GLU A 62 -7.93 -20.58 1.17
N SER A 63 -6.97 -19.69 1.44
CA SER A 63 -6.76 -18.44 0.71
C SER A 63 -5.29 -18.07 0.67
N ALA A 64 -4.88 -17.25 -0.32
CA ALA A 64 -3.51 -16.77 -0.38
C ALA A 64 -3.43 -15.26 -0.71
N LEU A 65 -2.49 -14.58 -0.02
CA LEU A 65 -2.05 -13.23 -0.31
C LEU A 65 -0.75 -13.30 -1.11
N ILE A 66 -0.77 -12.82 -2.35
CA ILE A 66 0.39 -12.83 -3.25
C ILE A 66 1.14 -11.50 -3.11
N ALA A 67 2.25 -11.53 -2.37
CA ALA A 67 3.08 -10.37 -2.02
C ALA A 67 4.52 -10.48 -2.54
N VAL A 68 4.72 -11.26 -3.62
CA VAL A 68 6.01 -11.46 -4.28
C VAL A 68 6.28 -10.39 -5.34
N LYS A 69 7.48 -10.41 -5.91
CA LYS A 69 7.84 -9.55 -7.04
C LYS A 69 7.05 -9.92 -8.30
N PRO A 70 6.81 -8.98 -9.23
CA PRO A 70 5.96 -9.22 -10.41
C PRO A 70 6.32 -10.46 -11.24
N TYR A 71 7.61 -10.77 -11.36
CA TYR A 71 8.07 -11.93 -12.14
C TYR A 71 7.77 -13.28 -11.50
N ASP A 72 7.49 -13.34 -10.18
CA ASP A 72 7.16 -14.56 -9.45
C ASP A 72 5.64 -14.79 -9.29
N VAL A 73 4.82 -13.79 -9.65
CA VAL A 73 3.38 -13.78 -9.35
C VAL A 73 2.66 -14.96 -10.01
N ALA A 74 2.93 -15.25 -11.28
CA ALA A 74 2.24 -16.31 -12.00
C ALA A 74 2.50 -17.69 -11.35
N ALA A 75 3.76 -17.98 -11.01
CA ALA A 75 4.12 -19.22 -10.32
C ALA A 75 3.48 -19.30 -8.93
N ALA A 76 3.50 -18.20 -8.17
CA ALA A 76 2.89 -18.13 -6.83
C ALA A 76 1.37 -18.37 -6.90
N CYS A 77 0.66 -17.77 -7.85
CA CYS A 77 -0.79 -17.98 -8.04
C CYS A 77 -1.10 -19.45 -8.38
N ALA A 78 -0.38 -20.04 -9.34
CA ALA A 78 -0.59 -21.43 -9.72
C ALA A 78 -0.30 -22.41 -8.56
N THR A 79 0.77 -22.17 -7.81
CA THR A 79 1.13 -23.00 -6.66
C THR A 79 0.11 -22.87 -5.54
N ALA A 80 -0.35 -21.65 -5.22
CA ALA A 80 -1.37 -21.42 -4.20
C ALA A 80 -2.72 -22.08 -4.56
N ALA A 81 -3.15 -21.99 -5.82
CA ALA A 81 -4.32 -22.68 -6.31
C ALA A 81 -4.17 -24.21 -6.19
N GLY A 82 -3.00 -24.76 -6.57
CA GLY A 82 -2.66 -26.18 -6.41
C GLY A 82 -2.60 -26.64 -4.94
N ALA A 83 -2.31 -25.73 -4.00
CA ALA A 83 -2.31 -25.99 -2.57
C ALA A 83 -3.71 -25.93 -1.92
N GLY A 84 -4.75 -25.63 -2.72
CA GLY A 84 -6.15 -25.62 -2.29
C GLY A 84 -6.76 -24.25 -2.04
N ALA A 85 -6.03 -23.16 -2.33
CA ALA A 85 -6.59 -21.81 -2.21
C ALA A 85 -7.77 -21.61 -3.18
N THR A 86 -8.93 -21.26 -2.62
CA THR A 86 -10.15 -20.94 -3.40
C THR A 86 -10.26 -19.46 -3.75
N ARG A 87 -9.43 -18.61 -3.09
CA ARG A 87 -9.35 -17.16 -3.36
C ARG A 87 -7.93 -16.63 -3.21
N LEU A 88 -7.58 -15.68 -4.06
CA LEU A 88 -6.28 -15.02 -4.09
C LEU A 88 -6.45 -13.50 -4.01
N LEU A 89 -5.63 -12.87 -3.18
CA LEU A 89 -5.45 -11.41 -3.14
C LEU A 89 -4.04 -11.08 -3.63
N SER A 90 -3.90 -10.43 -4.78
CA SER A 90 -2.59 -10.00 -5.27
C SER A 90 -2.37 -8.52 -5.00
N ILE A 91 -1.23 -8.19 -4.39
CA ILE A 91 -0.76 -6.82 -4.17
C ILE A 91 0.41 -6.44 -5.08
N ALA A 92 0.69 -7.25 -6.10
CA ALA A 92 1.78 -7.01 -7.03
C ALA A 92 1.44 -5.89 -8.02
N ALA A 93 2.29 -4.87 -8.08
CA ALA A 93 2.13 -3.78 -9.04
C ALA A 93 2.33 -4.27 -10.48
N GLY A 94 1.55 -3.71 -11.41
CA GLY A 94 1.71 -3.97 -12.84
C GLY A 94 1.15 -5.32 -13.35
N ILE A 95 0.60 -6.18 -12.48
CA ILE A 95 0.02 -7.47 -12.91
C ILE A 95 -1.50 -7.35 -12.97
N GLY A 96 -2.06 -7.45 -14.17
CA GLY A 96 -3.50 -7.33 -14.40
C GLY A 96 -4.28 -8.58 -13.97
N ILE A 97 -5.58 -8.41 -13.71
CA ILE A 97 -6.50 -9.50 -13.31
C ILE A 97 -6.50 -10.65 -14.31
N ALA A 98 -6.47 -10.36 -15.61
CA ALA A 98 -6.45 -11.39 -16.64
C ALA A 98 -5.24 -12.32 -16.49
N ALA A 99 -4.05 -11.79 -16.19
CA ALA A 99 -2.85 -12.58 -15.95
C ALA A 99 -2.93 -13.38 -14.64
N LEU A 100 -3.44 -12.76 -13.58
CA LEU A 100 -3.67 -13.44 -12.30
C LEU A 100 -4.65 -14.59 -12.44
N GLN A 101 -5.79 -14.36 -13.11
CA GLN A 101 -6.83 -15.35 -13.35
C GLN A 101 -6.31 -16.52 -14.22
N SER A 102 -5.55 -16.19 -15.27
CA SER A 102 -4.93 -17.22 -16.13
C SER A 102 -3.99 -18.12 -15.34
N ALA A 103 -3.23 -17.56 -14.39
CA ALA A 103 -2.30 -18.33 -13.56
C ALA A 103 -3.00 -19.13 -12.45
N ALA A 104 -4.07 -18.59 -11.85
CA ALA A 104 -4.82 -19.22 -10.76
C ALA A 104 -5.81 -20.29 -11.24
N GLY A 105 -6.24 -20.23 -12.51
CA GLY A 105 -7.32 -21.05 -13.04
C GLY A 105 -8.71 -20.43 -12.86
N THR A 106 -9.74 -21.05 -13.49
CA THR A 106 -11.10 -20.49 -13.56
C THR A 106 -11.94 -20.70 -12.30
N GLU A 107 -11.51 -21.59 -11.41
CA GLU A 107 -12.25 -21.95 -10.19
C GLU A 107 -11.83 -21.11 -8.97
N VAL A 108 -10.79 -20.29 -9.10
CA VAL A 108 -10.23 -19.49 -8.00
C VAL A 108 -10.69 -18.05 -8.12
N ALA A 109 -11.27 -17.50 -7.06
CA ALA A 109 -11.62 -16.09 -6.99
C ALA A 109 -10.35 -15.23 -6.89
N VAL A 110 -10.22 -14.23 -7.75
CA VAL A 110 -9.04 -13.36 -7.81
C VAL A 110 -9.42 -11.92 -7.49
N VAL A 111 -8.75 -11.34 -6.50
CA VAL A 111 -8.84 -9.91 -6.19
C VAL A 111 -7.47 -9.29 -6.41
N ARG A 112 -7.43 -8.21 -7.17
CA ARG A 112 -6.22 -7.38 -7.35
C ARG A 112 -6.29 -6.16 -6.46
N ALA A 113 -5.18 -5.84 -5.81
CA ALA A 113 -5.08 -4.67 -4.94
C ALA A 113 -3.82 -3.86 -5.20
N MET A 114 -3.89 -2.59 -4.83
CA MET A 114 -2.76 -1.69 -4.80
C MET A 114 -2.69 -0.98 -3.44
N PRO A 115 -1.97 -1.53 -2.46
CA PRO A 115 -1.65 -0.87 -1.20
C PRO A 115 -0.49 0.10 -1.33
N ASN A 116 -0.19 0.84 -0.25
CA ASN A 116 0.96 1.73 -0.17
C ASN A 116 1.78 1.55 1.12
N THR A 117 2.98 2.12 1.15
CA THR A 117 3.94 1.94 2.25
C THR A 117 3.50 2.44 3.63
N PRO A 118 2.60 3.44 3.80
CA PRO A 118 2.07 3.79 5.12
C PRO A 118 1.33 2.65 5.84
N ALA A 119 0.98 1.56 5.16
CA ALA A 119 0.51 0.31 5.77
C ALA A 119 1.48 -0.23 6.85
N LEU A 120 2.79 0.05 6.73
CA LEU A 120 3.82 -0.32 7.73
C LEU A 120 3.55 0.28 9.12
N VAL A 121 2.80 1.35 9.19
CA VAL A 121 2.42 2.05 10.44
C VAL A 121 0.90 2.06 10.65
N GLY A 122 0.16 1.16 9.99
CA GLY A 122 -1.29 1.06 10.13
C GLY A 122 -2.09 2.23 9.52
N GLN A 123 -1.48 3.02 8.64
CA GLN A 123 -2.07 4.19 7.99
C GLN A 123 -2.05 4.05 6.45
N GLY A 124 -2.21 2.82 5.98
CA GLY A 124 -2.22 2.52 4.57
C GLY A 124 -3.47 3.05 3.86
N ALA A 125 -3.34 3.21 2.54
CA ALA A 125 -4.46 3.37 1.62
C ALA A 125 -4.31 2.33 0.53
N ALA A 126 -5.35 1.53 0.32
CA ALA A 126 -5.38 0.50 -0.70
C ALA A 126 -6.61 0.66 -1.59
N ALA A 127 -6.47 0.29 -2.85
CA ALA A 127 -7.64 0.06 -3.71
C ALA A 127 -7.68 -1.39 -4.15
N ILE A 128 -8.90 -1.92 -4.33
CA ILE A 128 -9.14 -3.29 -4.79
C ILE A 128 -10.09 -3.33 -5.98
N CYS A 129 -9.96 -4.40 -6.78
CA CYS A 129 -10.95 -4.79 -7.77
C CYS A 129 -11.00 -6.31 -7.88
N GLY A 130 -12.21 -6.85 -8.10
CA GLY A 130 -12.45 -8.27 -8.30
C GLY A 130 -12.23 -8.70 -9.75
N GLY A 131 -11.75 -9.92 -9.94
CA GLY A 131 -11.74 -10.61 -11.21
C GLY A 131 -13.14 -11.18 -11.56
N PRO A 132 -13.28 -11.83 -12.73
CA PRO A 132 -14.58 -12.33 -13.20
C PRO A 132 -15.17 -13.45 -12.34
N THR A 133 -14.35 -14.12 -11.53
CA THR A 133 -14.75 -15.20 -10.63
C THR A 133 -14.93 -14.75 -9.18
N ALA A 134 -14.56 -13.50 -8.85
CA ALA A 134 -14.70 -12.95 -7.52
C ALA A 134 -16.13 -12.41 -7.29
N ASP A 135 -16.72 -12.77 -6.18
CA ASP A 135 -18.01 -12.27 -5.74
C ASP A 135 -17.85 -11.20 -4.62
N GLU A 136 -18.99 -10.78 -4.05
CA GLU A 136 -19.01 -9.78 -2.96
C GLU A 136 -18.27 -10.27 -1.71
N ALA A 137 -18.41 -11.55 -1.37
CA ALA A 137 -17.75 -12.11 -0.19
C ALA A 137 -16.22 -12.15 -0.35
N ASP A 138 -15.73 -12.31 -1.59
CA ASP A 138 -14.29 -12.25 -1.87
C ASP A 138 -13.74 -10.81 -1.77
N LEU A 139 -14.52 -9.82 -2.18
CA LEU A 139 -14.16 -8.41 -2.01
C LEU A 139 -14.16 -8.02 -0.53
N GLU A 140 -15.17 -8.40 0.25
CA GLU A 140 -15.23 -8.17 1.70
C GLU A 140 -14.05 -8.85 2.43
N TRP A 141 -13.69 -10.07 2.01
CA TRP A 141 -12.51 -10.77 2.54
C TRP A 141 -11.23 -9.98 2.25
N ALA A 142 -11.02 -9.51 1.02
CA ALA A 142 -9.85 -8.71 0.66
C ALA A 142 -9.81 -7.38 1.43
N GLU A 143 -10.96 -6.73 1.60
CA GLU A 143 -11.11 -5.52 2.43
C GLU A 143 -10.74 -5.80 3.89
N SER A 144 -11.15 -6.94 4.44
CA SER A 144 -10.82 -7.30 5.83
C SER A 144 -9.31 -7.49 6.06
N ILE A 145 -8.60 -8.02 5.05
CA ILE A 145 -7.14 -8.17 5.12
C ILE A 145 -6.44 -6.81 5.04
N LEU A 146 -6.74 -6.03 4.00
CA LEU A 146 -6.09 -4.74 3.77
C LEU A 146 -6.52 -3.68 4.79
N GLY A 147 -7.76 -3.75 5.25
CA GLY A 147 -8.33 -2.90 6.29
C GLY A 147 -7.65 -3.05 7.66
N SER A 148 -6.93 -4.15 7.88
CA SER A 148 -6.12 -4.33 9.09
C SER A 148 -4.95 -3.35 9.22
N VAL A 149 -4.56 -2.69 8.12
CA VAL A 149 -3.42 -1.77 8.07
C VAL A 149 -3.76 -0.40 7.48
N GLY A 150 -5.04 -0.07 7.29
CA GLY A 150 -5.43 1.24 6.74
C GLY A 150 -6.85 1.25 6.18
N ILE A 151 -7.09 2.10 5.18
CA ILE A 151 -8.37 2.19 4.48
C ILE A 151 -8.33 1.43 3.15
N VAL A 152 -9.50 0.97 2.71
CA VAL A 152 -9.66 0.30 1.41
C VAL A 152 -10.78 0.97 0.63
N VAL A 153 -10.57 1.16 -0.67
CA VAL A 153 -11.60 1.62 -1.60
C VAL A 153 -11.75 0.63 -2.75
N ARG A 154 -12.95 0.48 -3.26
CA ARG A 154 -13.23 -0.34 -4.46
C ARG A 154 -13.19 0.52 -5.70
N VAL A 155 -12.48 0.10 -6.71
CA VAL A 155 -12.38 0.80 -8.00
C VAL A 155 -12.45 -0.21 -9.15
N PRO A 156 -12.87 0.21 -10.37
CA PRO A 156 -12.66 -0.61 -11.55
C PRO A 156 -11.17 -0.85 -11.80
N GLU A 157 -10.80 -1.98 -12.41
CA GLU A 157 -9.38 -2.28 -12.70
C GLU A 157 -8.68 -1.17 -13.49
N SER A 158 -9.40 -0.53 -14.43
CA SER A 158 -8.89 0.58 -15.24
C SER A 158 -8.43 1.79 -14.45
N GLN A 159 -8.78 1.90 -13.16
CA GLN A 159 -8.38 3.00 -12.29
C GLN A 159 -7.18 2.64 -11.38
N LEU A 160 -6.75 1.38 -11.32
CA LEU A 160 -5.66 0.97 -10.42
C LEU A 160 -4.31 1.61 -10.76
N ASP A 161 -4.05 1.95 -12.02
CA ASP A 161 -2.84 2.68 -12.39
C ASP A 161 -2.88 4.13 -11.89
N ALA A 162 -4.05 4.76 -11.89
CA ALA A 162 -4.22 6.08 -11.26
C ALA A 162 -4.07 6.01 -9.73
N VAL A 163 -4.55 4.94 -9.09
CA VAL A 163 -4.31 4.68 -7.66
C VAL A 163 -2.81 4.50 -7.39
N THR A 164 -2.10 3.79 -8.29
CA THR A 164 -0.65 3.63 -8.19
C THR A 164 0.06 4.99 -8.26
N GLY A 165 -0.31 5.85 -9.22
CA GLY A 165 0.25 7.18 -9.37
C GLY A 165 -0.05 8.10 -8.18
N LEU A 166 -1.27 8.05 -7.64
CA LEU A 166 -1.71 8.91 -6.55
C LEU A 166 -1.28 8.39 -5.18
N ALA A 167 -1.69 7.19 -4.82
CA ALA A 167 -1.53 6.65 -3.46
C ALA A 167 -0.30 5.74 -3.32
N GLY A 168 0.03 4.96 -4.34
CA GLY A 168 1.22 4.10 -4.34
C GLY A 168 2.51 4.90 -4.35
N SER A 169 2.63 5.87 -5.25
CA SER A 169 3.80 6.76 -5.39
C SER A 169 3.73 7.98 -4.49
N GLY A 170 2.54 8.38 -4.05
CA GLY A 170 2.28 9.58 -3.25
C GLY A 170 3.15 9.76 -2.02
N PRO A 171 3.46 8.72 -1.24
CA PRO A 171 4.38 8.85 -0.11
C PRO A 171 5.74 9.46 -0.49
N ALA A 172 6.29 9.10 -1.66
CA ALA A 172 7.55 9.68 -2.14
C ALA A 172 7.43 11.18 -2.42
N TYR A 173 6.29 11.64 -2.93
CA TYR A 173 6.06 13.08 -3.16
C TYR A 173 6.03 13.85 -1.85
N LEU A 174 5.38 13.30 -0.83
CA LEU A 174 5.33 13.90 0.50
C LEU A 174 6.71 13.92 1.18
N PHE A 175 7.51 12.86 1.01
CA PHE A 175 8.88 12.85 1.53
C PHE A 175 9.77 13.89 0.83
N LEU A 176 9.63 14.07 -0.49
CA LEU A 176 10.31 15.16 -1.21
C LEU A 176 9.90 16.55 -0.68
N VAL A 177 8.62 16.76 -0.38
CA VAL A 177 8.14 18.01 0.24
C VAL A 177 8.74 18.18 1.64
N ALA A 178 8.84 17.11 2.43
CA ALA A 178 9.46 17.16 3.75
C ALA A 178 10.94 17.53 3.69
N GLU A 179 11.69 16.96 2.75
CA GLU A 179 13.09 17.32 2.48
C GLU A 179 13.21 18.81 2.12
N ALA A 180 12.41 19.28 1.16
CA ALA A 180 12.43 20.67 0.72
C ALA A 180 12.08 21.67 1.84
N LEU A 181 11.09 21.34 2.68
CA LEU A 181 10.73 22.19 3.84
C LEU A 181 11.83 22.19 4.90
N THR A 182 12.50 21.05 5.12
CA THR A 182 13.64 20.97 6.03
C THR A 182 14.79 21.87 5.56
N GLU A 183 15.14 21.81 4.27
CA GLU A 183 16.17 22.69 3.69
C GLU A 183 15.78 24.18 3.78
N ALA A 184 14.51 24.49 3.49
CA ALA A 184 13.99 25.85 3.61
C ALA A 184 14.06 26.37 5.06
N GLY A 185 13.78 25.54 6.04
CA GLY A 185 13.94 25.89 7.46
C GLY A 185 15.38 26.24 7.82
N VAL A 186 16.34 25.46 7.32
CA VAL A 186 17.78 25.74 7.50
C VAL A 186 18.18 27.04 6.81
N LEU A 187 17.72 27.26 5.57
CA LEU A 187 17.95 28.49 4.81
C LEU A 187 17.38 29.73 5.56
N ALA A 188 16.27 29.55 6.27
CA ALA A 188 15.65 30.61 7.09
C ALA A 188 16.36 30.82 8.44
N GLY A 189 17.42 30.07 8.75
CA GLY A 189 18.25 30.25 9.96
C GLY A 189 17.98 29.28 11.11
N LEU A 190 17.15 28.26 10.92
CA LEU A 190 16.97 27.19 11.92
C LEU A 190 18.16 26.24 11.91
N SER A 191 18.46 25.61 13.05
CA SER A 191 19.35 24.45 13.04
C SER A 191 18.70 23.29 12.28
N ARG A 192 19.51 22.41 11.65
CA ARG A 192 18.99 21.23 10.96
C ARG A 192 18.10 20.38 11.86
N ALA A 193 18.56 20.10 13.07
CA ALA A 193 17.79 19.28 14.02
C ALA A 193 16.41 19.89 14.36
N ASN A 194 16.35 21.21 14.56
CA ASN A 194 15.08 21.89 14.80
C ASN A 194 14.17 21.87 13.57
N SER A 195 14.73 22.06 12.37
CA SER A 195 13.99 22.02 11.12
C SER A 195 13.38 20.64 10.88
N GLU A 196 14.16 19.57 11.02
CA GLU A 196 13.69 18.18 10.88
C GLU A 196 12.58 17.85 11.87
N ALA A 197 12.74 18.21 13.16
CA ALA A 197 11.73 17.96 14.17
C ALA A 197 10.42 18.72 13.89
N LEU A 198 10.50 20.00 13.49
CA LEU A 198 9.34 20.82 13.17
C LEU A 198 8.62 20.31 11.93
N VAL A 199 9.34 19.96 10.86
CA VAL A 199 8.74 19.44 9.62
C VAL A 199 8.07 18.10 9.87
N THR A 200 8.71 17.17 10.58
CA THR A 200 8.08 15.89 10.94
C THR A 200 6.77 16.10 11.68
N GLN A 201 6.76 16.94 12.71
CA GLN A 201 5.54 17.21 13.48
C GLN A 201 4.49 17.98 12.68
N LEU A 202 4.91 18.86 11.75
CA LEU A 202 4.01 19.54 10.83
C LEU A 202 3.21 18.55 9.98
N PHE A 203 3.87 17.54 9.37
CA PHE A 203 3.20 16.49 8.59
C PHE A 203 2.23 15.69 9.45
N VAL A 204 2.67 15.22 10.63
CA VAL A 204 1.82 14.44 11.54
C VAL A 204 0.57 15.23 11.94
N GLY A 205 0.75 16.46 12.39
CA GLY A 205 -0.37 17.30 12.86
C GLY A 205 -1.32 17.72 11.75
N SER A 206 -0.78 18.10 10.58
CA SER A 206 -1.61 18.53 9.44
C SER A 206 -2.40 17.36 8.85
N SER A 207 -1.80 16.16 8.77
CA SER A 207 -2.50 14.97 8.30
C SER A 207 -3.62 14.54 9.27
N ALA A 208 -3.36 14.57 10.58
CA ALA A 208 -4.36 14.27 11.59
C ALA A 208 -5.54 15.27 11.52
N LEU A 209 -5.25 16.56 11.33
CA LEU A 209 -6.28 17.59 11.20
C LEU A 209 -7.10 17.40 9.92
N LEU A 210 -6.45 17.04 8.80
CA LEU A 210 -7.12 16.72 7.54
C LEU A 210 -8.05 15.50 7.69
N GLN A 211 -7.59 14.45 8.37
CA GLN A 211 -8.38 13.25 8.63
C GLN A 211 -9.63 13.56 9.47
N GLN A 212 -9.50 14.43 10.49
CA GLN A 212 -10.61 14.81 11.36
C GLN A 212 -11.64 15.71 10.70
N ARG A 213 -11.18 16.66 9.89
CA ARG A 213 -12.01 17.78 9.40
C ARG A 213 -12.39 17.65 7.92
N GLY A 214 -11.66 16.86 7.14
CA GLY A 214 -11.79 16.84 5.68
C GLY A 214 -11.47 18.22 5.07
N ASP A 215 -11.98 18.50 3.90
CA ASP A 215 -11.93 19.78 3.18
C ASP A 215 -10.60 20.59 3.31
N PRO A 216 -9.60 20.22 2.51
CA PRO A 216 -8.29 20.85 2.54
C PRO A 216 -8.32 22.36 2.19
N ALA A 217 -9.33 22.79 1.42
CA ALA A 217 -9.46 24.21 1.06
C ALA A 217 -9.86 25.06 2.28
N ASN A 218 -10.80 24.60 3.07
CA ASN A 218 -11.18 25.25 4.32
C ASN A 218 -10.05 25.23 5.36
N LEU A 219 -9.34 24.10 5.49
CA LEU A 219 -8.19 24.02 6.40
C LEU A 219 -7.09 25.00 6.00
N ARG A 220 -6.78 25.14 4.70
CA ARG A 220 -5.85 26.13 4.21
C ARG A 220 -6.33 27.55 4.51
N ALA A 221 -7.62 27.85 4.31
CA ALA A 221 -8.19 29.17 4.61
C ALA A 221 -8.09 29.51 6.09
N MET A 222 -8.34 28.56 7.00
CA MET A 222 -8.23 28.76 8.46
C MET A 222 -6.86 29.25 8.91
N VAL A 223 -5.78 28.84 8.23
CA VAL A 223 -4.40 29.22 8.58
C VAL A 223 -3.88 30.38 7.74
N THR A 224 -4.73 31.00 6.91
CA THR A 224 -4.33 32.05 5.96
C THR A 224 -5.03 33.37 6.32
N SER A 225 -4.39 34.21 7.14
CA SER A 225 -4.86 35.55 7.42
C SER A 225 -4.55 36.52 6.26
N PRO A 226 -5.39 37.54 6.01
CA PRO A 226 -5.12 38.55 4.98
C PRO A 226 -3.79 39.26 5.24
N GLY A 227 -2.91 39.28 4.22
CA GLY A 227 -1.57 39.88 4.31
C GLY A 227 -0.58 39.19 5.22
N GLY A 228 -0.93 38.00 5.77
CA GLY A 228 -0.08 37.23 6.68
C GLY A 228 1.05 36.45 5.99
N THR A 229 1.90 35.84 6.80
CA THR A 229 3.03 35.01 6.34
C THR A 229 2.59 33.84 5.48
N THR A 230 1.50 33.17 5.88
CA THR A 230 0.93 32.06 5.09
C THR A 230 0.47 32.50 3.71
N ALA A 231 -0.17 33.68 3.60
CA ALA A 231 -0.61 34.23 2.31
C ALA A 231 0.59 34.51 1.39
N ALA A 232 1.69 35.05 1.93
CA ALA A 232 2.92 35.30 1.18
C ALA A 232 3.57 33.99 0.71
N GLY A 233 3.66 32.98 1.58
CA GLY A 233 4.21 31.66 1.23
C GLY A 233 3.37 30.95 0.17
N LEU A 234 2.04 30.92 0.32
CA LEU A 234 1.13 30.33 -0.67
C LEU A 234 1.26 31.01 -2.04
N ARG A 235 1.38 32.35 -2.07
CA ARG A 235 1.60 33.06 -3.33
C ARG A 235 2.87 32.60 -4.04
N ALA A 236 3.98 32.49 -3.32
CA ALA A 236 5.23 32.00 -3.91
C ALA A 236 5.08 30.57 -4.46
N LEU A 237 4.39 29.66 -3.77
CA LEU A 237 4.13 28.31 -4.25
C LEU A 237 3.26 28.29 -5.52
N GLU A 238 2.22 29.13 -5.57
CA GLU A 238 1.36 29.23 -6.74
C GLU A 238 2.11 29.85 -7.95
N GLU A 239 2.94 30.87 -7.73
CA GLU A 239 3.80 31.47 -8.78
C GLU A 239 4.78 30.46 -9.38
N HIS A 240 5.23 29.46 -8.61
CA HIS A 240 6.08 28.36 -9.08
C HIS A 240 5.32 27.12 -9.57
N GLY A 241 3.99 27.19 -9.69
CA GLY A 241 3.18 26.16 -10.32
C GLY A 241 3.10 24.84 -9.54
N VAL A 242 3.15 24.87 -8.21
CA VAL A 242 3.14 23.66 -7.36
C VAL A 242 1.97 22.72 -7.67
N ARG A 243 0.80 23.26 -8.03
CA ARG A 243 -0.37 22.42 -8.38
C ARG A 243 -0.13 21.64 -9.66
N SER A 244 0.39 22.31 -10.70
CA SER A 244 0.74 21.69 -11.98
C SER A 244 1.76 20.57 -11.78
N ALA A 245 2.79 20.83 -10.97
CA ALA A 245 3.83 19.85 -10.68
C ALA A 245 3.27 18.56 -10.05
N PHE A 246 2.34 18.67 -9.09
CA PHE A 246 1.68 17.48 -8.52
C PHE A 246 0.78 16.77 -9.52
N MET A 247 0.02 17.49 -10.35
CA MET A 247 -0.80 16.89 -11.40
C MET A 247 0.06 16.11 -12.39
N GLU A 248 1.14 16.70 -12.86
CA GLU A 248 2.07 16.09 -13.81
C GLU A 248 2.78 14.87 -13.21
N ALA A 249 3.18 14.93 -11.93
CA ALA A 249 3.80 13.80 -11.24
C ALA A 249 2.85 12.60 -11.17
N VAL A 250 1.58 12.81 -10.77
CA VAL A 250 0.58 11.75 -10.72
C VAL A 250 0.31 11.16 -12.10
N MET A 251 0.15 12.01 -13.13
CA MET A 251 -0.08 11.54 -14.50
C MET A 251 1.10 10.76 -15.07
N ALA A 252 2.34 11.21 -14.82
CA ALA A 252 3.55 10.50 -15.25
C ALA A 252 3.67 9.13 -14.59
N ALA A 253 3.41 9.04 -13.27
CA ALA A 253 3.44 7.78 -12.54
C ALA A 253 2.32 6.82 -12.98
N THR A 254 1.11 7.35 -13.26
CA THR A 254 -0.02 6.58 -13.81
C THR A 254 0.33 6.00 -15.18
N ALA A 255 0.89 6.80 -16.08
CA ALA A 255 1.31 6.35 -17.40
C ALA A 255 2.38 5.25 -17.30
N ARG A 256 3.35 5.42 -16.39
CA ARG A 256 4.39 4.41 -16.16
C ARG A 256 3.82 3.12 -15.58
N GLY A 257 2.82 3.20 -14.69
CA GLY A 257 2.08 2.04 -14.18
C GLY A 257 1.46 1.21 -15.31
N ALA A 258 0.76 1.89 -16.22
CA ALA A 258 0.15 1.27 -17.39
C ALA A 258 1.17 0.62 -18.35
N GLU A 259 2.36 1.23 -18.53
CA GLU A 259 3.45 0.64 -19.32
C GLU A 259 3.98 -0.67 -18.70
N LEU A 260 4.20 -0.67 -17.39
CA LEU A 260 4.71 -1.84 -16.67
C LEU A 260 3.73 -3.01 -16.66
N GLY A 261 2.43 -2.73 -16.77
CA GLY A 261 1.37 -3.74 -16.84
C GLY A 261 1.15 -4.35 -18.22
N ARG A 262 1.84 -3.87 -19.28
CA ARG A 262 1.73 -4.46 -20.62
C ARG A 262 2.56 -5.74 -20.72
N PRO A 263 2.01 -6.82 -21.29
CA PRO A 263 2.81 -8.00 -21.60
C PRO A 263 3.97 -7.62 -22.54
N THR A 264 5.19 -8.03 -22.19
CA THR A 264 6.38 -7.93 -23.06
C THR A 264 6.36 -9.03 -24.10
#